data_b6f57fdbee5f382e8661250103dcfd73
#
_entry.id   b6f57fdbee5f382e8661250103dcfd73
#
_cell.length_a   1.000
_cell.length_b   1.000
_cell.length_c   1.000
_cell.angle_alpha   90.00
_cell.angle_beta   90.00
_cell.angle_gamma   90.00
#
_symmetry.space_group_name_H-M   'P 1'
#
loop_
_entity.id
_entity.type
_entity.pdbx_description
1 polymer ?
#
loop_
_entity_poly.entity_id
_entity_poly.type
_entity_poly.pdbx_seq_one_letter_code
_entity_poly.pdbx_strand_id
1 'polypeptide(L)'
;ITSILLIIICIAKAPAQSLGNTSMDKFELAVALIKHFEGWHTSRHYPYIGYGHRIQPGEHFRLPLTRRQADTLLRNDLRKLCRIFSYLGKDSLLIATLAYNVGSGTLLGSSTRPKSILIQKLERGDRNIRSDYLRYCRWNGKIVPSIKKRRMAEWQLLREE
;
A
#
# COMPACT_ATOMS: atom_id res chain seq x y z
N ILE A 1 -5.73 19.12 1.48
CA ILE A 1 -5.54 19.27 0.00
C ILE A 1 -4.06 19.50 -0.29
N THR A 2 -3.36 20.37 0.47
CA THR A 2 -1.95 20.72 0.24
C THR A 2 -0.95 19.58 0.37
N SER A 3 -1.18 18.60 1.28
CA SER A 3 -0.24 17.47 1.47
C SER A 3 -0.24 16.45 0.32
N ILE A 4 -1.38 16.21 -0.32
CA ILE A 4 -1.48 15.26 -1.46
C ILE A 4 -0.85 15.88 -2.71
N LEU A 5 -1.04 17.19 -2.90
CA LEU A 5 -0.41 17.93 -4.00
C LEU A 5 1.13 17.98 -3.85
N LEU A 6 1.64 18.05 -2.62
CA LEU A 6 3.08 18.02 -2.33
C LEU A 6 3.72 16.66 -2.66
N ILE A 7 2.99 15.55 -2.46
CA ILE A 7 3.46 14.20 -2.86
C ILE A 7 3.63 14.15 -4.39
N ILE A 8 2.68 14.68 -5.14
CA ILE A 8 2.75 14.73 -6.61
C ILE A 8 3.91 15.63 -7.07
N ILE A 9 4.15 16.77 -6.41
CA ILE A 9 5.21 17.72 -6.76
C ILE A 9 6.61 17.19 -6.40
N CYS A 10 6.77 16.46 -5.28
CA CYS A 10 8.07 15.87 -4.91
C CYS A 10 8.49 14.72 -5.83
N ILE A 11 7.53 14.05 -6.48
CA ILE A 11 7.81 12.98 -7.45
C ILE A 11 8.16 13.58 -8.84
N ALA A 12 7.68 14.79 -9.15
CA ALA A 12 7.90 15.45 -10.44
C ALA A 12 9.26 16.16 -10.58
N LYS A 13 10.13 16.16 -9.55
CA LYS A 13 11.50 16.73 -9.64
C LYS A 13 12.54 15.69 -10.05
N ALA A 14 12.31 14.98 -11.15
CA ALA A 14 13.36 14.37 -11.95
C ALA A 14 13.71 15.31 -13.13
N PRO A 15 14.97 15.32 -13.65
CA PRO A 15 15.38 16.27 -14.67
C PRO A 15 14.54 16.12 -15.94
N ALA A 16 14.14 17.26 -16.49
CA ALA A 16 13.36 17.36 -17.70
C ALA A 16 14.08 16.72 -18.88
N GLN A 17 13.63 15.54 -19.29
CA GLN A 17 13.88 15.02 -20.63
C GLN A 17 12.57 14.47 -21.19
N SER A 18 12.15 15.06 -22.31
CA SER A 18 11.03 14.73 -23.20
C SER A 18 9.62 14.74 -22.57
N LEU A 19 8.84 15.72 -22.97
CA LEU A 19 7.38 15.82 -22.86
C LEU A 19 6.70 14.73 -23.73
N GLY A 20 6.77 13.49 -23.29
CA GLY A 20 5.79 12.46 -23.58
C GLY A 20 4.78 12.45 -22.44
N ASN A 21 3.51 12.37 -22.74
CA ASN A 21 2.39 12.31 -21.81
C ASN A 21 2.52 11.07 -20.88
N THR A 22 3.38 11.14 -19.87
CA THR A 22 3.66 10.06 -18.95
C THR A 22 2.62 10.12 -17.83
N SER A 23 1.51 9.44 -18.02
CA SER A 23 0.70 9.04 -16.89
C SER A 23 1.64 8.22 -15.98
N MET A 24 1.92 8.73 -14.79
CA MET A 24 2.78 8.03 -13.84
C MET A 24 2.20 6.65 -13.59
N ASP A 25 3.01 5.60 -13.73
CA ASP A 25 2.60 4.23 -13.46
C ASP A 25 1.97 4.15 -12.07
N LYS A 26 0.76 3.64 -11.97
CA LYS A 26 0.03 3.49 -10.70
C LYS A 26 0.81 2.67 -9.68
N PHE A 27 1.66 1.73 -10.13
CA PHE A 27 2.55 1.01 -9.24
C PHE A 27 3.57 1.94 -8.58
N GLU A 28 4.15 2.89 -9.32
CA GLU A 28 5.06 3.90 -8.77
C GLU A 28 4.35 4.83 -7.78
N LEU A 29 3.09 5.19 -8.07
CA LEU A 29 2.26 5.94 -7.11
C LEU A 29 2.02 5.15 -5.83
N ALA A 30 1.72 3.86 -5.93
CA ALA A 30 1.52 3.00 -4.76
C ALA A 30 2.80 2.89 -3.93
N VAL A 31 3.97 2.70 -4.57
CA VAL A 31 5.28 2.70 -3.91
C VAL A 31 5.53 4.02 -3.16
N ALA A 32 5.27 5.15 -3.82
CA ALA A 32 5.45 6.48 -3.23
C ALA A 32 4.52 6.70 -2.03
N LEU A 33 3.24 6.29 -2.14
CA LEU A 33 2.27 6.36 -1.04
C LEU A 33 2.73 5.53 0.16
N ILE A 34 3.16 4.28 -0.08
CA ILE A 34 3.64 3.43 1.01
C ILE A 34 4.84 4.07 1.70
N LYS A 35 5.85 4.54 0.96
CA LYS A 35 7.01 5.22 1.54
C LYS A 35 6.63 6.43 2.38
N HIS A 36 5.67 7.23 1.90
CA HIS A 36 5.21 8.42 2.59
C HIS A 36 4.52 8.09 3.91
N PHE A 37 3.65 7.09 3.94
CA PHE A 37 2.84 6.78 5.12
C PHE A 37 3.53 5.83 6.12
N GLU A 38 4.37 4.90 5.66
CA GLU A 38 5.15 4.02 6.56
C GLU A 38 6.36 4.74 7.14
N GLY A 39 6.97 5.66 6.39
CA GLY A 39 8.22 6.29 6.79
C GLY A 39 9.40 5.31 6.82
N TRP A 40 10.43 5.65 7.60
CA TRP A 40 11.66 4.87 7.70
C TRP A 40 11.74 4.10 9.01
N HIS A 41 11.81 2.77 8.93
CA HIS A 41 11.94 1.91 10.09
C HIS A 41 13.43 1.68 10.43
N THR A 42 13.77 2.01 11.68
CA THR A 42 15.10 1.79 12.27
C THR A 42 15.09 0.52 13.13
N SER A 43 16.22 0.19 13.75
CA SER A 43 16.33 -0.95 14.68
C SER A 43 15.31 -0.95 15.83
N ARG A 44 14.81 0.24 16.22
CA ARG A 44 13.76 0.38 17.24
C ARG A 44 12.41 -0.20 16.82
N HIS A 45 12.20 -0.42 15.52
CA HIS A 45 10.95 -0.92 14.97
C HIS A 45 10.99 -2.45 14.70
N TYR A 46 12.09 -3.12 15.15
CA TYR A 46 12.21 -4.56 14.97
C TYR A 46 10.93 -5.31 15.35
N PRO A 47 10.43 -6.25 14.57
CA PRO A 47 11.02 -6.88 13.38
C PRO A 47 10.74 -6.17 12.05
N TYR A 48 10.36 -4.89 12.05
CA TYR A 48 10.10 -4.11 10.85
C TYR A 48 11.34 -3.34 10.41
N ILE A 49 11.65 -3.37 9.11
CA ILE A 49 12.82 -2.72 8.51
C ILE A 49 12.45 -1.93 7.25
N GLY A 50 13.29 -0.97 6.88
CA GLY A 50 13.13 -0.18 5.66
C GLY A 50 11.82 0.60 5.62
N TYR A 51 10.95 0.29 4.68
CA TYR A 51 9.62 0.89 4.54
C TYR A 51 8.50 -0.04 5.05
N GLY A 52 8.72 -0.70 6.18
CA GLY A 52 7.71 -1.51 6.84
C GLY A 52 7.74 -3.00 6.48
N HIS A 53 8.80 -3.50 5.85
CA HIS A 53 8.97 -4.94 5.67
C HIS A 53 9.11 -5.63 7.02
N ARG A 54 8.26 -6.61 7.29
CA ARG A 54 8.39 -7.47 8.47
C ARG A 54 9.29 -8.65 8.15
N ILE A 55 10.42 -8.76 8.84
CA ILE A 55 11.35 -9.89 8.69
C ILE A 55 10.61 -11.20 8.96
N GLN A 56 10.69 -12.13 8.01
CA GLN A 56 10.09 -13.44 8.09
C GLN A 56 11.09 -14.48 8.63
N PRO A 57 10.62 -15.61 9.19
CA PRO A 57 11.50 -16.71 9.56
C PRO A 57 12.38 -17.15 8.37
N GLY A 58 13.68 -17.26 8.60
CA GLY A 58 14.66 -17.61 7.56
C GLY A 58 15.17 -16.45 6.72
N GLU A 59 14.66 -15.23 6.89
CA GLU A 59 15.24 -14.03 6.25
C GLU A 59 16.37 -13.45 7.10
N HIS A 60 17.49 -13.14 6.45
CA HIS A 60 18.67 -12.54 7.08
C HIS A 60 19.05 -11.25 6.37
N PHE A 61 19.10 -10.14 7.11
CA PHE A 61 19.47 -8.83 6.58
C PHE A 61 20.66 -8.25 7.34
N ARG A 62 21.64 -7.71 6.59
CA ARG A 62 22.68 -6.86 7.16
C ARG A 62 22.09 -5.47 7.41
N LEU A 63 21.94 -5.09 8.65
CA LEU A 63 21.41 -3.79 9.05
C LEU A 63 22.51 -2.78 9.38
N PRO A 64 22.24 -1.47 9.17
CA PRO A 64 21.05 -0.86 8.59
C PRO A 64 20.95 -1.06 7.08
N LEU A 65 19.71 -1.13 6.55
CA LEU A 65 19.49 -1.17 5.11
C LEU A 65 19.85 0.18 4.46
N THR A 66 20.38 0.13 3.24
CA THR A 66 20.42 1.31 2.37
C THR A 66 19.04 1.65 1.84
N ARG A 67 18.84 2.92 1.40
CA ARG A 67 17.57 3.35 0.77
C ARG A 67 17.22 2.49 -0.45
N ARG A 68 18.22 2.12 -1.26
CA ARG A 68 18.05 1.26 -2.44
C ARG A 68 17.59 -0.14 -2.08
N GLN A 69 18.20 -0.75 -1.06
CA GLN A 69 17.81 -2.08 -0.59
C GLN A 69 16.36 -2.07 -0.06
N ALA A 70 16.01 -1.08 0.76
CA ALA A 70 14.66 -0.94 1.28
C ALA A 70 13.62 -0.68 0.18
N ASP A 71 13.96 0.09 -0.87
CA ASP A 71 13.10 0.31 -2.03
C ASP A 71 12.85 -0.99 -2.80
N THR A 72 13.91 -1.76 -3.06
CA THR A 72 13.80 -3.07 -3.71
C THR A 72 12.93 -4.02 -2.90
N LEU A 73 13.10 -4.05 -1.58
CA LEU A 73 12.34 -4.90 -0.66
C LEU A 73 10.85 -4.55 -0.68
N LEU A 74 10.52 -3.26 -0.54
CA LEU A 74 9.15 -2.76 -0.65
C LEU A 74 8.48 -3.16 -1.97
N ARG A 75 9.18 -2.96 -3.10
CA ARG A 75 8.66 -3.31 -4.43
C ARG A 75 8.39 -4.80 -4.57
N ASN A 76 9.29 -5.63 -4.04
CA ASN A 76 9.11 -7.08 -4.06
C ASN A 76 7.90 -7.50 -3.22
N ASP A 77 7.73 -6.92 -2.04
CA ASP A 77 6.59 -7.20 -1.17
C ASP A 77 5.26 -6.76 -1.83
N LEU A 78 5.23 -5.55 -2.40
CA LEU A 78 4.04 -5.07 -3.10
C LEU A 78 3.71 -5.95 -4.32
N ARG A 79 4.71 -6.38 -5.11
CA ARG A 79 4.49 -7.32 -6.22
C ARG A 79 3.96 -8.68 -5.75
N LYS A 80 4.47 -9.21 -4.61
CA LYS A 80 3.91 -10.43 -3.99
C LYS A 80 2.43 -10.26 -3.68
N LEU A 81 2.06 -9.12 -3.07
CA LEU A 81 0.66 -8.81 -2.75
C LEU A 81 -0.19 -8.64 -4.02
N CYS A 82 0.31 -7.95 -5.05
CA CYS A 82 -0.38 -7.86 -6.35
C CYS A 82 -0.65 -9.25 -6.96
N ARG A 83 0.29 -10.20 -6.84
CA ARG A 83 0.05 -11.58 -7.31
C ARG A 83 -1.03 -12.29 -6.50
N ILE A 84 -1.07 -12.11 -5.17
CA ILE A 84 -2.11 -12.69 -4.30
C ILE A 84 -3.51 -12.20 -4.70
N PHE A 85 -3.62 -10.93 -5.06
CA PHE A 85 -4.90 -10.30 -5.42
C PHE A 85 -5.12 -10.16 -6.94
N SER A 86 -4.31 -10.83 -7.79
CA SER A 86 -4.38 -10.68 -9.25
C SER A 86 -5.75 -11.04 -9.83
N TYR A 87 -6.47 -11.97 -9.20
CA TYR A 87 -7.81 -12.37 -9.59
C TYR A 87 -8.87 -11.25 -9.47
N LEU A 88 -8.56 -10.16 -8.79
CA LEU A 88 -9.42 -8.99 -8.68
C LEU A 88 -9.26 -8.00 -9.86
N GLY A 89 -8.44 -8.36 -10.86
CA GLY A 89 -8.24 -7.57 -12.07
C GLY A 89 -7.74 -6.15 -11.75
N LYS A 90 -8.46 -5.15 -12.24
CA LYS A 90 -8.08 -3.73 -12.08
C LYS A 90 -8.06 -3.23 -10.63
N ASP A 91 -8.70 -3.91 -9.69
CA ASP A 91 -8.65 -3.56 -8.27
C ASP A 91 -7.44 -4.16 -7.54
N SER A 92 -6.66 -5.01 -8.20
CA SER A 92 -5.53 -5.74 -7.60
C SER A 92 -4.53 -4.85 -6.89
N LEU A 93 -4.07 -3.76 -7.52
CA LEU A 93 -3.08 -2.86 -6.96
C LEU A 93 -3.61 -2.07 -5.75
N LEU A 94 -4.85 -1.60 -5.84
CA LEU A 94 -5.52 -0.90 -4.73
C LEU A 94 -5.60 -1.81 -3.50
N ILE A 95 -6.04 -3.05 -3.69
CA ILE A 95 -6.18 -4.05 -2.60
C ILE A 95 -4.82 -4.52 -2.09
N ALA A 96 -3.83 -4.69 -2.95
CA ALA A 96 -2.45 -5.00 -2.55
C ALA A 96 -1.85 -3.89 -1.69
N THR A 97 -2.09 -2.63 -2.03
CA THR A 97 -1.62 -1.47 -1.25
C THR A 97 -2.28 -1.40 0.13
N LEU A 98 -3.59 -1.70 0.21
CA LEU A 98 -4.28 -1.86 1.49
C LEU A 98 -3.67 -3.01 2.30
N ALA A 99 -3.47 -4.17 1.67
CA ALA A 99 -2.91 -5.37 2.31
C ALA A 99 -1.50 -5.16 2.84
N TYR A 100 -0.70 -4.30 2.20
CA TYR A 100 0.63 -3.93 2.69
C TYR A 100 0.57 -3.34 4.12
N ASN A 101 -0.47 -2.58 4.42
CA ASN A 101 -0.65 -1.96 5.74
C ASN A 101 -1.40 -2.86 6.74
N VAL A 102 -2.48 -3.52 6.30
CA VAL A 102 -3.36 -4.27 7.22
C VAL A 102 -3.08 -5.78 7.26
N GLY A 103 -2.23 -6.28 6.37
CA GLY A 103 -1.95 -7.69 6.16
C GLY A 103 -2.97 -8.37 5.25
N SER A 104 -2.51 -9.25 4.36
CA SER A 104 -3.37 -10.01 3.44
C SER A 104 -4.37 -10.91 4.18
N GLY A 105 -3.97 -11.51 5.30
CA GLY A 105 -4.85 -12.34 6.14
C GLY A 105 -6.02 -11.58 6.75
N THR A 106 -5.89 -10.25 6.97
CA THR A 106 -7.01 -9.41 7.41
C THR A 106 -8.10 -9.31 6.33
N LEU A 107 -7.71 -9.36 5.07
CA LEU A 107 -8.62 -9.24 3.94
C LEU A 107 -9.17 -10.59 3.50
N LEU A 108 -8.31 -11.58 3.37
CA LEU A 108 -8.66 -12.91 2.86
C LEU A 108 -9.31 -13.82 3.92
N GLY A 109 -9.13 -13.48 5.19
CA GLY A 109 -9.57 -14.34 6.29
C GLY A 109 -8.61 -15.48 6.58
N SER A 110 -9.05 -16.40 7.44
CA SER A 110 -8.34 -17.61 7.86
C SER A 110 -9.36 -18.67 8.32
N SER A 111 -8.89 -19.79 8.83
CA SER A 111 -9.76 -20.81 9.45
C SER A 111 -10.62 -20.27 10.60
N THR A 112 -10.15 -19.21 11.28
CA THR A 112 -10.84 -18.61 12.45
C THR A 112 -11.43 -17.23 12.17
N ARG A 113 -11.18 -16.65 11.01
CA ARG A 113 -11.65 -15.31 10.62
C ARG A 113 -12.29 -15.34 9.25
N PRO A 114 -13.52 -14.84 9.08
CA PRO A 114 -14.16 -14.80 7.79
C PRO A 114 -13.43 -13.83 6.85
N LYS A 115 -13.56 -14.06 5.55
CA LYS A 115 -13.12 -13.16 4.49
C LYS A 115 -13.81 -11.81 4.65
N SER A 116 -13.08 -10.72 4.44
CA SER A 116 -13.63 -9.36 4.57
C SER A 116 -14.76 -9.09 3.59
N ILE A 117 -15.74 -8.26 4.00
CA ILE A 117 -16.86 -7.83 3.14
C ILE A 117 -16.33 -7.15 1.87
N LEU A 118 -15.24 -6.38 1.97
CA LEU A 118 -14.57 -5.74 0.85
C LEU A 118 -14.19 -6.75 -0.25
N ILE A 119 -13.52 -7.84 0.12
CA ILE A 119 -13.12 -8.89 -0.83
C ILE A 119 -14.35 -9.66 -1.35
N GLN A 120 -15.29 -10.00 -0.47
CA GLN A 120 -16.52 -10.69 -0.88
C GLN A 120 -17.33 -9.90 -1.91
N LYS A 121 -17.38 -8.56 -1.80
CA LYS A 121 -18.01 -7.68 -2.79
C LYS A 121 -17.30 -7.73 -4.13
N LEU A 122 -15.98 -7.54 -4.14
CA LEU A 122 -15.18 -7.58 -5.35
C LEU A 122 -15.26 -8.91 -6.07
N GLU A 123 -15.27 -10.02 -5.35
CA GLU A 123 -15.41 -11.37 -5.92
C GLU A 123 -16.77 -11.59 -6.61
N ARG A 124 -17.81 -10.86 -6.20
CA ARG A 124 -19.13 -10.87 -6.83
C ARG A 124 -19.28 -9.80 -7.92
N GLY A 125 -18.22 -9.07 -8.24
CA GLY A 125 -18.26 -7.98 -9.21
C GLY A 125 -18.86 -6.67 -8.68
N ASP A 126 -19.22 -6.59 -7.39
CA ASP A 126 -19.70 -5.35 -6.77
C ASP A 126 -18.51 -4.42 -6.46
N ARG A 127 -18.42 -3.36 -7.24
CA ARG A 127 -17.36 -2.33 -7.08
C ARG A 127 -17.80 -1.13 -6.23
N ASN A 128 -18.98 -1.17 -5.62
CA ASN A 128 -19.41 -0.16 -4.64
C ASN A 128 -18.75 -0.44 -3.27
N ILE A 129 -17.43 -0.32 -3.23
CA ILE A 129 -16.57 -0.72 -2.10
C ILE A 129 -15.93 0.46 -1.36
N ARG A 130 -16.24 1.70 -1.76
CA ARG A 130 -15.57 2.88 -1.18
C ARG A 130 -15.72 2.96 0.34
N SER A 131 -16.91 2.76 0.85
CA SER A 131 -17.18 2.78 2.30
C SER A 131 -16.44 1.64 3.03
N ASP A 132 -16.41 0.44 2.44
CA ASP A 132 -15.73 -0.73 3.00
C ASP A 132 -14.21 -0.52 3.02
N TYR A 133 -13.64 0.07 1.96
CA TYR A 133 -12.22 0.43 1.89
C TYR A 133 -11.83 1.48 2.94
N LEU A 134 -12.59 2.57 3.03
CA LEU A 134 -12.30 3.67 3.95
C LEU A 134 -12.46 3.28 5.44
N ARG A 135 -13.17 2.19 5.76
CA ARG A 135 -13.30 1.68 7.13
C ARG A 135 -11.99 1.16 7.72
N TYR A 136 -10.98 0.81 6.89
CA TYR A 136 -9.64 0.38 7.35
C TYR A 136 -8.79 1.56 7.88
N CYS A 137 -9.41 2.45 8.62
CA CYS A 137 -8.78 3.60 9.29
C CYS A 137 -8.99 3.60 10.81
N ARG A 138 -9.36 2.45 11.39
CA ARG A 138 -9.65 2.36 12.83
C ARG A 138 -8.58 1.54 13.56
N TRP A 139 -8.29 1.98 14.79
CA TRP A 139 -7.51 1.24 15.76
C TRP A 139 -8.28 1.20 17.08
N ASN A 140 -8.47 0.03 17.66
CA ASN A 140 -9.30 -0.16 18.87
C ASN A 140 -10.67 0.54 18.77
N GLY A 141 -11.35 0.39 17.62
CA GLY A 141 -12.68 0.98 17.36
C GLY A 141 -12.67 2.49 17.06
N LYS A 142 -11.58 3.22 17.31
CA LYS A 142 -11.45 4.66 17.09
C LYS A 142 -10.83 4.95 15.72
N ILE A 143 -11.31 6.03 15.06
CA ILE A 143 -10.72 6.50 13.81
C ILE A 143 -9.35 7.13 14.11
N VAL A 144 -8.32 6.71 13.36
CA VAL A 144 -6.98 7.28 13.38
C VAL A 144 -6.85 8.26 12.20
N PRO A 145 -6.70 9.57 12.44
CA PRO A 145 -6.71 10.59 11.38
C PRO A 145 -5.65 10.38 10.30
N SER A 146 -4.43 9.97 10.68
CA SER A 146 -3.35 9.68 9.73
C SER A 146 -3.67 8.50 8.81
N ILE A 147 -4.24 7.42 9.37
CA ILE A 147 -4.67 6.25 8.59
C ILE A 147 -5.86 6.61 7.68
N LYS A 148 -6.78 7.45 8.15
CA LYS A 148 -7.89 7.95 7.31
C LYS A 148 -7.37 8.75 6.11
N LYS A 149 -6.38 9.64 6.31
CA LYS A 149 -5.71 10.37 5.22
C LYS A 149 -5.07 9.41 4.21
N ARG A 150 -4.39 8.37 4.70
CA ARG A 150 -3.79 7.33 3.87
C ARG A 150 -4.84 6.63 3.00
N ARG A 151 -5.94 6.13 3.59
CA ARG A 151 -7.03 5.46 2.84
C ARG A 151 -7.64 6.35 1.77
N MET A 152 -7.82 7.63 2.08
CA MET A 152 -8.35 8.60 1.10
C MET A 152 -7.37 8.82 -0.07
N ALA A 153 -6.08 8.97 0.21
CA ALA A 153 -5.06 9.14 -0.82
C ALA A 153 -4.94 7.90 -1.72
N GLU A 154 -4.89 6.70 -1.13
CA GLU A 154 -4.84 5.44 -1.86
C GLU A 154 -6.07 5.29 -2.77
N TRP A 155 -7.27 5.56 -2.25
CA TRP A 155 -8.50 5.51 -3.02
C TRP A 155 -8.51 6.47 -4.21
N GLN A 156 -8.10 7.73 -3.99
CA GLN A 156 -8.09 8.76 -5.04
C GLN A 156 -7.09 8.48 -6.15
N LEU A 157 -5.92 7.93 -5.81
CA LEU A 157 -4.81 7.80 -6.74
C LEU A 157 -4.73 6.43 -7.42
N LEU A 158 -5.19 5.37 -6.76
CA LEU A 158 -4.99 4.00 -7.24
C LEU A 158 -6.27 3.34 -7.77
N ARG A 159 -7.47 3.83 -7.39
CA ARG A 159 -8.70 3.27 -7.92
C ARG A 159 -8.77 3.43 -9.44
N GLU A 160 -9.23 2.38 -10.11
CA GLU A 160 -9.60 2.40 -11.52
C GLU A 160 -11.11 2.42 -11.68
N GLU A 161 -11.63 3.18 -12.64
CA GLU A 161 -13.05 3.27 -12.97
C GLU A 161 -13.54 2.06 -13.79
#